data_95e1f73b3aa790d6941384340381f685
#
_entry.id   95e1f73b3aa790d6941384340381f685
#
_cell.length_a   1.000
_cell.length_b   1.000
_cell.length_c   1.000
_cell.angle_alpha   90.00
_cell.angle_beta   90.00
_cell.angle_gamma   90.00
#
_symmetry.space_group_name_H-M   'P 1'
#
loop_
_entity.id
_entity.type
_entity.pdbx_description
1 polymer ?
#
loop_
_entity_poly.entity_id
_entity_poly.type
_entity_poly.pdbx_seq_one_letter_code
_entity_poly.pdbx_strand_id
1 'polypeptide(L)'
;MVSKDAMKLHSKQDFEERKIKIIKILSYLGLTYAVVGWLNEVLFHWSNSVLLSHYSEYIAIGIFGTYRVMVEKNPYTRKRIAVLTAMVVGFWGLLPYLFSLGEPALGYFSGKATWGRGLHTPMTLTFFLALLLVVLFGRRAVCSWNCPCVGTRDTMGDAFRQKSIKSEATWKLRHLKWLLTGVYFILFIAVLFPFSKTRIIVDNFSGMVGVIYFGSFLVIPITGNRNWCRWLCPYGGTFGILNKVGLYKIKADREKCISCEKCNKGCDMGIPVRDFVETKGQVNVVDCVGCGRCVTTCPVNALRFYDVRDRFRKIPPPEKGGLLDDEELDEKGVRIKAFIAEL
;
A
#
# COMPACT_ATOMS: atom_id res chain seq x y z
N MET A 1 -30.72 24.49 -31.06
CA MET A 1 -31.29 24.33 -29.71
C MET A 1 -30.53 23.24 -29.00
N VAL A 2 -29.70 23.56 -28.00
CA VAL A 2 -29.03 22.54 -27.17
C VAL A 2 -30.11 21.92 -26.27
N SER A 3 -30.24 20.61 -26.30
CA SER A 3 -31.23 19.88 -25.50
C SER A 3 -31.01 20.15 -23.99
N LYS A 4 -32.11 20.34 -23.25
CA LYS A 4 -32.06 20.49 -21.76
C LYS A 4 -31.27 19.37 -21.07
N ASP A 5 -31.27 18.20 -21.68
CA ASP A 5 -30.53 17.03 -21.17
C ASP A 5 -29.03 17.16 -21.40
N ALA A 6 -28.59 17.76 -22.52
CA ALA A 6 -27.16 18.03 -22.76
C ALA A 6 -26.64 19.08 -21.78
N MET A 7 -27.44 20.09 -21.44
CA MET A 7 -27.06 21.14 -20.46
C MET A 7 -26.98 20.56 -19.03
N LYS A 8 -27.89 19.65 -18.64
CA LYS A 8 -27.82 18.95 -17.35
C LYS A 8 -26.61 17.99 -17.29
N LEU A 9 -26.28 17.32 -18.38
CA LEU A 9 -25.14 16.42 -18.46
C LEU A 9 -23.83 17.19 -18.30
N HIS A 10 -23.70 18.34 -18.98
CA HIS A 10 -22.53 19.23 -18.87
C HIS A 10 -22.36 19.77 -17.46
N SER A 11 -23.44 20.24 -16.83
CA SER A 11 -23.42 20.72 -15.44
C SER A 11 -23.01 19.64 -14.45
N LYS A 12 -23.44 18.39 -14.65
CA LYS A 12 -23.05 17.24 -13.81
C LYS A 12 -21.57 16.88 -13.99
N GLN A 13 -21.07 16.94 -15.21
CA GLN A 13 -19.63 16.71 -15.50
C GLN A 13 -18.75 17.76 -14.84
N ASP A 14 -19.10 19.06 -14.98
CA ASP A 14 -18.38 20.15 -14.32
C ASP A 14 -18.34 20.02 -12.80
N PHE A 15 -19.45 19.58 -12.21
CA PHE A 15 -19.52 19.34 -10.76
C PHE A 15 -18.57 18.22 -10.31
N GLU A 16 -18.56 17.08 -11.02
CA GLU A 16 -17.67 15.96 -10.71
C GLU A 16 -16.20 16.34 -10.91
N GLU A 17 -15.87 17.09 -11.95
CA GLU A 17 -14.50 17.58 -12.16
C GLU A 17 -14.03 18.51 -11.04
N ARG A 18 -14.89 19.45 -10.60
CA ARG A 18 -14.57 20.31 -9.46
C ARG A 18 -14.37 19.53 -8.18
N LYS A 19 -15.22 18.54 -7.92
CA LYS A 19 -15.09 17.63 -6.78
C LYS A 19 -13.76 16.89 -6.79
N ILE A 20 -13.36 16.35 -7.95
CA ILE A 20 -12.07 15.65 -8.10
C ILE A 20 -10.90 16.61 -7.85
N LYS A 21 -10.96 17.86 -8.36
CA LYS A 21 -9.93 18.87 -8.12
C LYS A 21 -9.80 19.21 -6.63
N ILE A 22 -10.90 19.41 -5.93
CA ILE A 22 -10.93 19.70 -4.49
C ILE A 22 -10.32 18.53 -3.70
N ILE A 23 -10.71 17.30 -4.00
CA ILE A 23 -10.16 16.11 -3.35
C ILE A 23 -8.65 16.02 -3.55
N LYS A 24 -8.13 16.31 -4.75
CA LYS A 24 -6.69 16.32 -5.01
C LYS A 24 -5.96 17.38 -4.19
N ILE A 25 -6.51 18.59 -4.10
CA ILE A 25 -5.93 19.68 -3.30
C ILE A 25 -5.92 19.30 -1.82
N LEU A 26 -7.04 18.85 -1.26
CA LEU A 26 -7.12 18.42 0.13
C LEU A 26 -6.16 17.25 0.42
N SER A 27 -6.07 16.30 -0.49
CA SER A 27 -5.14 15.17 -0.37
C SER A 27 -3.69 15.63 -0.35
N TYR A 28 -3.33 16.60 -1.18
CA TYR A 28 -1.98 17.17 -1.18
C TYR A 28 -1.69 17.97 0.10
N LEU A 29 -2.65 18.74 0.58
CA LEU A 29 -2.54 19.43 1.88
C LEU A 29 -2.36 18.43 3.04
N GLY A 30 -3.05 17.28 3.01
CA GLY A 30 -2.84 16.21 4.00
C GLY A 30 -1.44 15.60 3.93
N LEU A 31 -0.91 15.40 2.73
CA LEU A 31 0.46 14.90 2.54
C LEU A 31 1.51 15.92 3.03
N THR A 32 1.32 17.21 2.72
CA THR A 32 2.23 18.29 3.20
C THR A 32 2.15 18.47 4.69
N TYR A 33 0.97 18.34 5.29
CA TYR A 33 0.79 18.37 6.74
C TYR A 33 1.60 17.28 7.45
N ALA A 34 1.57 16.05 6.94
CA ALA A 34 2.39 14.95 7.47
C ALA A 34 3.91 15.25 7.38
N VAL A 35 4.35 15.85 6.25
CA VAL A 35 5.76 16.26 6.09
C VAL A 35 6.13 17.37 7.06
N VAL A 36 5.31 18.40 7.19
CA VAL A 36 5.55 19.53 8.11
C VAL A 36 5.60 19.08 9.57
N GLY A 37 4.70 18.18 9.97
CA GLY A 37 4.72 17.61 11.32
C GLY A 37 6.01 16.87 11.63
N TRP A 38 6.48 16.04 10.70
CA TRP A 38 7.76 15.36 10.85
C TRP A 38 8.95 16.33 10.84
N LEU A 39 8.97 17.34 9.96
CA LEU A 39 10.02 18.35 9.92
C LEU A 39 10.05 19.19 11.19
N ASN A 40 8.90 19.49 11.79
CA ASN A 40 8.85 20.18 13.05
C ASN A 40 9.53 19.39 14.17
N GLU A 41 9.31 18.07 14.20
CA GLU A 41 9.90 17.20 15.21
C GLU A 41 11.42 17.03 15.04
N VAL A 42 11.90 16.97 13.79
CA VAL A 42 13.31 16.65 13.50
C VAL A 42 14.19 17.90 13.39
N LEU A 43 13.67 18.99 12.83
CA LEU A 43 14.48 20.18 12.48
C LEU A 43 14.04 21.45 13.20
N PHE A 44 12.74 21.76 13.19
CA PHE A 44 12.33 23.11 13.57
C PHE A 44 12.02 23.28 15.04
N HIS A 45 11.49 22.26 15.69
CA HIS A 45 11.09 22.28 17.11
C HIS A 45 10.19 23.47 17.50
N TRP A 46 9.35 23.94 16.56
CA TRP A 46 8.45 25.08 16.76
C TRP A 46 7.39 24.82 17.83
N SER A 47 6.97 23.58 17.95
CA SER A 47 5.94 23.18 18.91
C SER A 47 6.11 21.73 19.33
N ASN A 48 5.88 21.47 20.61
CA ASN A 48 5.82 20.11 21.16
C ASN A 48 4.41 19.50 21.05
N SER A 49 3.54 20.09 20.24
CA SER A 49 2.18 19.58 20.02
C SER A 49 2.19 18.28 19.24
N VAL A 50 1.39 17.32 19.68
CA VAL A 50 1.14 16.05 18.98
C VAL A 50 0.66 16.28 17.55
N LEU A 51 -0.08 17.38 17.31
CA LEU A 51 -0.56 17.76 15.98
C LEU A 51 0.56 18.10 14.99
N LEU A 52 1.73 18.55 15.49
CA LEU A 52 2.89 18.90 14.69
C LEU A 52 4.07 17.98 14.97
N SER A 53 3.83 16.68 15.01
CA SER A 53 4.83 15.63 15.17
C SER A 53 4.63 14.54 14.11
N HIS A 54 5.37 13.44 14.17
CA HIS A 54 5.14 12.27 13.33
C HIS A 54 3.69 11.73 13.41
N TYR A 55 2.97 12.00 14.51
CA TYR A 55 1.54 11.65 14.64
C TYR A 55 0.64 12.38 13.62
N SER A 56 1.09 13.49 13.03
CA SER A 56 0.36 14.20 11.97
C SER A 56 0.03 13.28 10.77
N GLU A 57 0.94 12.35 10.44
CA GLU A 57 0.70 11.33 9.40
C GLU A 57 -0.50 10.43 9.78
N TYR A 58 -0.55 9.94 11.02
CA TYR A 58 -1.61 9.03 11.49
C TYR A 58 -2.96 9.73 11.60
N ILE A 59 -2.96 11.00 12.02
CA ILE A 59 -4.17 11.85 12.05
C ILE A 59 -4.71 12.03 10.63
N ALA A 60 -3.85 12.40 9.70
CA ALA A 60 -4.24 12.56 8.30
C ALA A 60 -4.76 11.24 7.69
N ILE A 61 -4.10 10.10 7.98
CA ILE A 61 -4.59 8.77 7.55
C ILE A 61 -5.98 8.49 8.16
N GLY A 62 -6.22 8.85 9.41
CA GLY A 62 -7.53 8.68 10.05
C GLY A 62 -8.64 9.44 9.31
N ILE A 63 -8.43 10.71 9.03
CA ILE A 63 -9.39 11.59 8.35
C ILE A 63 -9.66 11.09 6.92
N PHE A 64 -8.61 10.96 6.13
CA PHE A 64 -8.74 10.55 4.72
C PHE A 64 -9.13 9.08 4.57
N GLY A 65 -8.72 8.22 5.50
CA GLY A 65 -9.12 6.81 5.54
C GLY A 65 -10.60 6.64 5.78
N THR A 66 -11.15 7.36 6.74
CA THR A 66 -12.60 7.38 7.01
C THR A 66 -13.37 7.87 5.77
N TYR A 67 -12.92 8.97 5.16
CA TYR A 67 -13.50 9.45 3.91
C TYR A 67 -13.47 8.36 2.81
N ARG A 68 -12.33 7.69 2.63
CA ARG A 68 -12.19 6.63 1.61
C ARG A 68 -13.11 5.44 1.88
N VAL A 69 -13.27 5.04 3.13
CA VAL A 69 -14.21 3.96 3.52
C VAL A 69 -15.64 4.31 3.15
N MET A 70 -16.05 5.57 3.31
CA MET A 70 -17.40 6.04 2.98
C MET A 70 -17.67 6.04 1.46
N VAL A 71 -16.66 6.42 0.66
CA VAL A 71 -16.82 6.60 -0.79
C VAL A 71 -16.52 5.33 -1.59
N GLU A 72 -15.75 4.39 -1.04
CA GLU A 72 -15.33 3.17 -1.75
C GLU A 72 -16.51 2.22 -1.99
N LYS A 73 -16.80 1.96 -3.26
CA LYS A 73 -17.90 1.09 -3.67
C LYS A 73 -17.58 -0.40 -3.54
N ASN A 74 -16.32 -0.77 -3.75
CA ASN A 74 -15.91 -2.17 -3.71
C ASN A 74 -15.83 -2.68 -2.27
N PRO A 75 -16.62 -3.69 -1.85
CA PRO A 75 -16.70 -4.14 -0.47
C PRO A 75 -15.38 -4.70 0.07
N TYR A 76 -14.60 -5.41 -0.75
CA TYR A 76 -13.29 -5.90 -0.35
C TYR A 76 -12.31 -4.75 -0.10
N THR A 77 -12.21 -3.80 -1.03
CA THR A 77 -11.33 -2.63 -0.92
C THR A 77 -11.76 -1.77 0.27
N ARG A 78 -13.06 -1.55 0.46
CA ARG A 78 -13.62 -0.81 1.60
C ARG A 78 -13.23 -1.45 2.94
N LYS A 79 -13.45 -2.75 3.10
CA LYS A 79 -13.06 -3.50 4.30
C LYS A 79 -11.55 -3.42 4.55
N ARG A 80 -10.74 -3.56 3.51
CA ARG A 80 -9.28 -3.48 3.61
C ARG A 80 -8.82 -2.09 4.06
N ILE A 81 -9.37 -1.01 3.48
CA ILE A 81 -9.01 0.36 3.87
C ILE A 81 -9.47 0.63 5.30
N ALA A 82 -10.66 0.18 5.69
CA ALA A 82 -11.16 0.34 7.05
C ALA A 82 -10.22 -0.32 8.08
N VAL A 83 -9.84 -1.58 7.85
CA VAL A 83 -8.90 -2.29 8.74
C VAL A 83 -7.52 -1.62 8.74
N LEU A 84 -6.99 -1.23 7.57
CA LEU A 84 -5.72 -0.54 7.47
C LEU A 84 -5.73 0.78 8.25
N THR A 85 -6.78 1.59 8.09
CA THR A 85 -6.94 2.86 8.81
C THR A 85 -7.04 2.63 10.32
N ALA A 86 -7.86 1.67 10.76
CA ALA A 86 -7.99 1.34 12.17
C ALA A 86 -6.68 0.83 12.79
N MET A 87 -5.94 -0.01 12.06
CA MET A 87 -4.63 -0.51 12.49
C MET A 87 -3.60 0.62 12.58
N VAL A 88 -3.56 1.51 11.58
CA VAL A 88 -2.59 2.61 11.60
C VAL A 88 -2.92 3.60 12.71
N VAL A 89 -4.16 4.04 12.83
CA VAL A 89 -4.55 5.01 13.86
C VAL A 89 -4.48 4.38 15.26
N GLY A 90 -4.96 3.15 15.43
CA GLY A 90 -5.00 2.47 16.72
C GLY A 90 -3.63 1.95 17.16
N PHE A 91 -3.00 1.10 16.35
CA PHE A 91 -1.78 0.38 16.72
C PHE A 91 -0.51 1.24 16.61
N TRP A 92 -0.42 2.11 15.58
CA TRP A 92 0.74 2.98 15.40
C TRP A 92 0.62 4.34 16.07
N GLY A 93 -0.59 4.90 16.15
CA GLY A 93 -0.83 6.22 16.73
C GLY A 93 -1.26 6.13 18.19
N LEU A 94 -2.47 5.64 18.43
CA LEU A 94 -3.13 5.75 19.72
C LEU A 94 -2.46 4.90 20.81
N LEU A 95 -2.10 3.67 20.50
CA LEU A 95 -1.52 2.75 21.49
C LEU A 95 -0.16 3.23 22.02
N PRO A 96 0.82 3.63 21.19
CA PRO A 96 2.07 4.20 21.66
C PRO A 96 1.86 5.50 22.45
N TYR A 97 0.93 6.35 22.02
CA TYR A 97 0.62 7.61 22.67
C TYR A 97 0.05 7.42 24.09
N LEU A 98 -0.99 6.58 24.24
CA LEU A 98 -1.67 6.37 25.52
C LEU A 98 -0.80 5.65 26.56
N PHE A 99 -0.01 4.69 26.13
CA PHE A 99 0.79 3.87 27.04
C PHE A 99 2.25 4.29 27.12
N SER A 100 2.63 5.42 26.49
CA SER A 100 4.02 5.89 26.40
C SER A 100 4.99 4.80 25.93
N LEU A 101 4.48 3.88 25.10
CA LEU A 101 5.26 2.85 24.46
C LEU A 101 6.01 3.48 23.27
N GLY A 102 7.20 3.01 22.97
CA GLY A 102 7.87 3.43 21.73
C GLY A 102 7.06 3.00 20.50
N GLU A 103 7.38 3.54 19.32
CA GLU A 103 6.74 3.12 18.09
C GLU A 103 6.89 1.62 17.79
N PRO A 104 5.85 0.95 17.26
CA PRO A 104 5.95 -0.43 16.85
C PRO A 104 7.08 -0.65 15.83
N ALA A 105 7.92 -1.65 16.03
CA ALA A 105 8.97 -2.00 15.10
C ALA A 105 8.43 -2.94 14.03
N LEU A 106 8.35 -2.48 12.77
CA LEU A 106 8.05 -3.36 11.63
C LEU A 106 9.28 -4.04 11.05
N GLY A 107 10.46 -3.59 11.44
CA GLY A 107 11.70 -4.10 10.89
C GLY A 107 12.91 -3.73 11.71
N TYR A 108 14.07 -4.24 11.32
CA TYR A 108 15.36 -4.01 11.96
C TYR A 108 15.80 -2.55 12.07
N PHE A 109 15.03 -1.63 11.49
CA PHE A 109 15.54 -0.36 11.00
C PHE A 109 14.90 0.88 11.63
N SER A 110 14.02 0.72 12.58
CA SER A 110 13.65 1.81 13.49
C SER A 110 14.74 1.89 14.58
N GLY A 111 15.90 2.42 14.20
CA GLY A 111 17.17 2.29 14.89
C GLY A 111 17.19 2.61 16.38
N LYS A 112 16.38 3.55 16.85
CA LYS A 112 16.28 3.88 18.27
C LYS A 112 15.44 2.89 19.08
N ALA A 113 14.45 2.27 18.47
CA ALA A 113 13.46 1.49 19.20
C ALA A 113 13.88 0.03 19.44
N THR A 114 14.60 -0.59 18.50
CA THR A 114 14.83 -2.04 18.50
C THR A 114 16.13 -2.46 19.20
N TRP A 115 17.19 -1.72 19.06
CA TRP A 115 18.54 -2.19 19.44
C TRP A 115 19.08 -1.54 20.71
N GLY A 116 18.54 -0.40 21.10
CA GLY A 116 19.00 0.32 22.30
C GLY A 116 18.37 -0.14 23.61
N ARG A 117 17.30 -0.93 23.56
CA ARG A 117 16.49 -1.32 24.73
C ARG A 117 16.44 -2.82 25.02
N GLY A 118 17.14 -3.64 24.24
CA GLY A 118 17.18 -5.10 24.42
C GLY A 118 16.02 -5.85 23.76
N LEU A 119 16.19 -7.17 23.59
CA LEU A 119 15.24 -8.07 22.96
C LEU A 119 13.89 -8.22 23.72
N HIS A 120 13.80 -7.72 24.94
CA HIS A 120 12.67 -7.93 25.85
C HIS A 120 11.63 -6.81 25.85
N THR A 121 11.78 -5.78 25.01
CA THR A 121 10.78 -4.73 24.96
C THR A 121 9.57 -5.15 24.14
N PRO A 122 8.33 -4.77 24.51
CA PRO A 122 7.12 -5.13 23.77
C PRO A 122 7.19 -4.74 22.29
N MET A 123 7.93 -3.67 21.96
CA MET A 123 8.08 -3.19 20.59
C MET A 123 8.99 -4.10 19.74
N THR A 124 9.99 -4.74 20.33
CA THR A 124 10.81 -5.75 19.63
C THR A 124 9.99 -6.99 19.29
N LEU A 125 9.07 -7.39 20.17
CA LEU A 125 8.16 -8.51 19.91
C LEU A 125 7.26 -8.24 18.70
N THR A 126 6.87 -6.98 18.45
CA THR A 126 6.07 -6.64 17.25
C THR A 126 6.80 -6.94 15.96
N PHE A 127 8.13 -6.83 15.93
CA PHE A 127 8.94 -7.24 14.77
C PHE A 127 8.85 -8.74 14.52
N PHE A 128 9.02 -9.57 15.54
CA PHE A 128 8.94 -11.02 15.37
C PHE A 128 7.53 -11.47 14.98
N LEU A 129 6.50 -10.82 15.56
CA LEU A 129 5.12 -11.05 15.15
C LEU A 129 4.88 -10.66 13.69
N ALA A 130 5.39 -9.52 13.25
CA ALA A 130 5.29 -9.07 11.86
C ALA A 130 6.00 -10.07 10.93
N LEU A 131 7.19 -10.55 11.30
CA LEU A 131 7.94 -11.54 10.53
C LEU A 131 7.15 -12.86 10.43
N LEU A 132 6.60 -13.36 11.53
CA LEU A 132 5.75 -14.55 11.55
C LEU A 132 4.54 -14.40 10.64
N LEU A 133 3.83 -13.26 10.73
CA LEU A 133 2.68 -12.95 9.88
C LEU A 133 3.07 -12.88 8.40
N VAL A 134 4.26 -12.34 8.08
CA VAL A 134 4.75 -12.28 6.70
C VAL A 134 5.16 -13.65 6.17
N VAL A 135 5.75 -14.52 7.00
CA VAL A 135 6.04 -15.91 6.62
C VAL A 135 4.75 -16.67 6.32
N LEU A 136 3.72 -16.50 7.16
CA LEU A 136 2.44 -17.20 7.00
C LEU A 136 1.61 -16.64 5.83
N PHE A 137 1.52 -15.32 5.73
CA PHE A 137 0.56 -14.66 4.83
C PHE A 137 1.22 -13.83 3.72
N GLY A 138 2.54 -13.88 3.59
CA GLY A 138 3.29 -13.05 2.67
C GLY A 138 3.32 -11.57 3.10
N ARG A 139 4.05 -10.76 2.35
CA ARG A 139 4.16 -9.29 2.54
C ARG A 139 2.81 -8.60 2.73
N ARG A 140 1.75 -9.19 2.20
CA ARG A 140 0.38 -8.73 2.33
C ARG A 140 -0.04 -8.47 3.77
N ALA A 141 0.31 -9.35 4.70
CA ALA A 141 -0.12 -9.24 6.10
C ALA A 141 0.27 -7.91 6.74
N VAL A 142 1.48 -7.46 6.49
CA VAL A 142 1.97 -6.17 6.99
C VAL A 142 1.64 -5.05 6.03
N CYS A 143 2.10 -5.11 4.77
CA CYS A 143 2.00 -3.99 3.85
C CYS A 143 0.55 -3.61 3.51
N SER A 144 -0.36 -4.57 3.33
CA SER A 144 -1.75 -4.24 2.95
C SER A 144 -2.66 -3.87 4.10
N TRP A 145 -2.36 -4.35 5.31
CA TRP A 145 -3.31 -4.31 6.42
C TRP A 145 -2.86 -3.51 7.63
N ASN A 146 -1.56 -3.23 7.75
CA ASN A 146 -1.00 -2.62 8.97
C ASN A 146 0.08 -1.54 8.72
N CYS A 147 0.55 -1.34 7.51
CA CYS A 147 1.69 -0.45 7.26
C CYS A 147 1.25 1.02 7.12
N PRO A 148 1.80 1.97 7.93
CA PRO A 148 1.51 3.39 7.80
C PRO A 148 1.84 3.94 6.42
N CYS A 149 2.99 3.52 5.86
CA CYS A 149 3.38 3.92 4.50
C CYS A 149 2.32 3.58 3.44
N VAL A 150 1.62 2.47 3.60
CA VAL A 150 0.53 2.08 2.72
C VAL A 150 -0.76 2.81 3.11
N GLY A 151 -0.94 3.09 4.38
CA GLY A 151 -2.02 3.95 4.89
C GLY A 151 -2.04 5.28 4.15
N THR A 152 -0.96 6.05 4.21
CA THR A 152 -0.80 7.34 3.51
C THR A 152 -1.12 7.24 2.02
N ARG A 153 -0.65 6.18 1.36
CA ARG A 153 -0.77 6.00 -0.09
C ARG A 153 -2.13 5.50 -0.56
N ASP A 154 -2.85 4.77 0.27
CA ASP A 154 -4.18 4.26 -0.06
C ASP A 154 -5.30 5.20 0.40
N THR A 155 -4.97 6.20 1.21
CA THR A 155 -5.88 7.26 1.65
C THR A 155 -5.62 8.54 0.85
N MET A 156 -4.75 9.42 1.30
CA MET A 156 -4.39 10.68 0.63
C MET A 156 -3.80 10.46 -0.76
N GLY A 157 -2.88 9.50 -0.90
CA GLY A 157 -2.20 9.21 -2.17
C GLY A 157 -3.12 8.66 -3.26
N ASP A 158 -4.28 8.09 -2.91
CA ASP A 158 -5.20 7.47 -3.87
C ASP A 158 -5.74 8.47 -4.91
N ALA A 159 -5.87 9.75 -4.55
CA ALA A 159 -6.27 10.84 -5.45
C ALA A 159 -5.32 11.00 -6.67
N PHE A 160 -4.07 10.55 -6.54
CA PHE A 160 -3.02 10.64 -7.57
C PHE A 160 -2.67 9.28 -8.19
N ARG A 161 -3.44 8.26 -7.92
CA ARG A 161 -3.18 6.88 -8.34
C ARG A 161 -3.04 6.73 -9.85
N GLN A 162 -3.83 7.47 -10.62
CA GLN A 162 -3.79 7.42 -12.08
C GLN A 162 -2.46 7.95 -12.67
N LYS A 163 -1.70 8.74 -11.89
CA LYS A 163 -0.39 9.26 -12.27
C LYS A 163 0.73 8.21 -12.19
N SER A 164 0.45 7.01 -11.66
CA SER A 164 1.44 5.94 -11.58
C SER A 164 1.88 5.50 -12.97
N ILE A 165 3.11 5.84 -13.34
CA ILE A 165 3.71 5.44 -14.61
C ILE A 165 3.98 3.91 -14.58
N LYS A 166 3.50 3.20 -15.59
CA LYS A 166 3.54 1.72 -15.67
C LYS A 166 4.29 1.28 -16.94
N SER A 167 5.46 1.85 -17.17
CA SER A 167 6.36 1.47 -18.27
C SER A 167 7.33 0.36 -17.82
N GLU A 168 7.93 -0.31 -18.80
CA GLU A 168 8.98 -1.30 -18.55
C GLU A 168 10.18 -0.70 -17.78
N ALA A 169 10.60 0.51 -18.14
CA ALA A 169 11.66 1.22 -17.43
C ALA A 169 11.33 1.42 -15.94
N THR A 170 10.09 1.87 -15.62
CA THR A 170 9.69 2.02 -14.22
C THR A 170 9.53 0.70 -13.49
N TRP A 171 9.28 -0.38 -14.21
CA TRP A 171 9.30 -1.73 -13.64
C TRP A 171 10.72 -2.18 -13.30
N LYS A 172 11.69 -1.87 -14.13
CA LYS A 172 13.12 -2.15 -13.85
C LYS A 172 13.65 -1.35 -12.66
N LEU A 173 13.20 -0.12 -12.44
CA LEU A 173 13.56 0.70 -11.25
C LEU A 173 13.22 0.04 -9.90
N ARG A 174 12.35 -0.97 -9.87
CA ARG A 174 12.07 -1.74 -8.65
C ARG A 174 13.31 -2.34 -7.98
N HIS A 175 14.38 -2.54 -8.75
CA HIS A 175 15.63 -3.08 -8.25
C HIS A 175 16.40 -2.10 -7.35
N LEU A 176 16.09 -0.80 -7.42
CA LEU A 176 16.71 0.22 -6.56
C LEU A 176 16.51 -0.05 -5.07
N LYS A 177 15.36 -0.62 -4.69
CA LYS A 177 15.11 -1.01 -3.29
C LYS A 177 16.14 -2.00 -2.73
N TRP A 178 16.73 -2.84 -3.59
CA TRP A 178 17.73 -3.83 -3.16
C TRP A 178 19.02 -3.19 -2.70
N LEU A 179 19.37 -2.04 -3.27
CA LEU A 179 20.52 -1.25 -2.81
C LEU A 179 20.31 -0.82 -1.35
N LEU A 180 19.16 -0.18 -1.06
CA LEU A 180 18.81 0.24 0.30
C LEU A 180 18.67 -0.96 1.25
N THR A 181 18.04 -2.03 0.79
CA THR A 181 17.89 -3.27 1.57
C THR A 181 19.25 -3.87 1.92
N GLY A 182 20.18 -3.90 0.96
CA GLY A 182 21.55 -4.40 1.16
C GLY A 182 22.32 -3.56 2.17
N VAL A 183 22.28 -2.23 2.04
CA VAL A 183 22.93 -1.33 3.00
C VAL A 183 22.37 -1.54 4.41
N TYR A 184 21.06 -1.60 4.56
CA TYR A 184 20.45 -1.91 5.85
C TYR A 184 20.89 -3.24 6.42
N PHE A 185 20.98 -4.29 5.59
CA PHE A 185 21.40 -5.60 6.05
C PHE A 185 22.86 -5.59 6.52
N ILE A 186 23.74 -4.89 5.81
CA ILE A 186 25.14 -4.71 6.20
C ILE A 186 25.22 -3.95 7.54
N LEU A 187 24.49 -2.85 7.67
CA LEU A 187 24.45 -2.07 8.91
C LEU A 187 23.88 -2.88 10.07
N PHE A 188 22.88 -3.71 9.82
CA PHE A 188 22.32 -4.62 10.80
C PHE A 188 23.35 -5.59 11.33
N ILE A 189 24.10 -6.25 10.43
CA ILE A 189 25.20 -7.15 10.83
C ILE A 189 26.27 -6.37 11.61
N ALA A 190 26.63 -5.18 11.16
CA ALA A 190 27.64 -4.36 11.84
C ALA A 190 27.23 -3.94 13.26
N VAL A 191 25.94 -3.76 13.53
CA VAL A 191 25.44 -3.47 14.90
C VAL A 191 25.53 -4.67 15.84
N LEU A 192 25.51 -5.89 15.30
CA LEU A 192 25.71 -7.10 16.13
C LEU A 192 27.12 -7.21 16.67
N PHE A 193 28.09 -6.51 16.08
CA PHE A 193 29.45 -6.42 16.59
C PHE A 193 29.62 -5.13 17.38
N PRO A 194 30.30 -5.13 18.55
CA PRO A 194 30.36 -4.00 19.48
C PRO A 194 31.31 -2.86 19.03
N PHE A 195 31.13 -2.35 17.81
CA PHE A 195 31.87 -1.19 17.34
C PHE A 195 31.12 0.09 17.77
N SER A 196 31.75 0.92 18.60
CA SER A 196 31.14 2.11 19.20
C SER A 196 30.58 3.14 18.22
N LYS A 197 31.17 3.24 17.02
CA LYS A 197 30.75 4.20 15.97
C LYS A 197 29.60 3.70 15.09
N THR A 198 29.33 2.40 15.08
CA THR A 198 28.31 1.79 14.17
C THR A 198 26.92 2.34 14.46
N ARG A 199 26.60 2.62 15.72
CA ARG A 199 25.29 3.15 16.13
C ARG A 199 25.00 4.52 15.52
N ILE A 200 25.98 5.43 15.51
CA ILE A 200 25.86 6.77 14.92
C ILE A 200 25.60 6.66 13.41
N ILE A 201 26.30 5.74 12.74
CA ILE A 201 26.10 5.49 11.29
C ILE A 201 24.69 4.99 11.01
N VAL A 202 24.17 4.07 11.82
CA VAL A 202 22.80 3.54 11.68
C VAL A 202 21.75 4.62 11.89
N ASP A 203 21.92 5.46 12.92
CA ASP A 203 20.99 6.54 13.23
C ASP A 203 20.96 7.60 12.12
N ASN A 204 22.13 7.99 11.60
CA ASN A 204 22.23 8.94 10.47
C ASN A 204 21.63 8.36 9.19
N PHE A 205 21.90 7.10 8.91
CA PHE A 205 21.34 6.42 7.72
C PHE A 205 19.82 6.28 7.83
N SER A 206 19.30 5.93 9.01
CA SER A 206 17.85 5.88 9.28
C SER A 206 17.20 7.24 9.12
N GLY A 207 17.85 8.31 9.59
CA GLY A 207 17.42 9.70 9.38
C GLY A 207 17.34 10.06 7.90
N MET A 208 18.39 9.74 7.12
CA MET A 208 18.38 9.96 5.66
C MET A 208 17.23 9.23 4.98
N VAL A 209 16.98 7.97 5.34
CA VAL A 209 15.85 7.21 4.79
C VAL A 209 14.52 7.83 5.18
N GLY A 210 14.40 8.38 6.39
CA GLY A 210 13.25 9.16 6.83
C GLY A 210 13.01 10.38 5.94
N VAL A 211 14.06 11.16 5.63
CA VAL A 211 13.99 12.31 4.69
C VAL A 211 13.47 11.87 3.33
N ILE A 212 14.03 10.78 2.77
CA ILE A 212 13.60 10.25 1.47
C ILE A 212 12.14 9.76 1.54
N TYR A 213 11.75 9.13 2.65
CA TYR A 213 10.39 8.64 2.87
C TYR A 213 9.37 9.77 2.87
N PHE A 214 9.55 10.79 3.72
CA PHE A 214 8.65 11.94 3.78
C PHE A 214 8.72 12.80 2.52
N GLY A 215 9.93 12.98 1.95
CA GLY A 215 10.11 13.63 0.66
C GLY A 215 9.33 12.93 -0.47
N SER A 216 9.18 11.61 -0.41
CA SER A 216 8.38 10.85 -1.37
C SER A 216 6.89 11.23 -1.37
N PHE A 217 6.36 11.85 -0.30
CA PHE A 217 4.97 12.32 -0.25
C PHE A 217 4.75 13.52 -1.18
N LEU A 218 5.71 14.44 -1.21
CA LEU A 218 5.61 15.65 -2.02
C LEU A 218 5.61 15.35 -3.53
N VAL A 219 6.23 14.25 -3.94
CA VAL A 219 6.30 13.84 -5.35
C VAL A 219 5.18 12.87 -5.77
N ILE A 220 4.28 12.47 -4.86
CA ILE A 220 3.12 11.61 -5.17
C ILE A 220 2.27 12.16 -6.32
N PRO A 221 1.98 13.48 -6.43
CA PRO A 221 1.19 14.04 -7.52
C PRO A 221 1.78 13.80 -8.92
N ILE A 222 3.09 13.56 -9.00
CA ILE A 222 3.83 13.35 -10.26
C ILE A 222 4.07 11.85 -10.48
N THR A 223 4.53 11.14 -9.46
CA THR A 223 5.01 9.74 -9.57
C THR A 223 3.95 8.68 -9.28
N GLY A 224 2.79 9.12 -8.77
CA GLY A 224 1.73 8.23 -8.33
C GLY A 224 1.89 7.73 -6.90
N ASN A 225 0.84 7.09 -6.40
CA ASN A 225 0.68 6.79 -4.98
C ASN A 225 1.67 5.76 -4.40
N ARG A 226 2.31 4.93 -5.20
CA ARG A 226 3.16 3.82 -4.72
C ARG A 226 4.66 3.99 -5.00
N ASN A 227 5.13 5.20 -5.26
CA ASN A 227 6.54 5.51 -5.57
C ASN A 227 7.53 4.89 -4.58
N TRP A 228 7.39 5.17 -3.28
CA TRP A 228 8.21 4.59 -2.22
C TRP A 228 8.16 3.07 -2.20
N CYS A 229 6.96 2.49 -2.16
CA CYS A 229 6.77 1.04 -2.06
C CYS A 229 7.35 0.27 -3.24
N ARG A 230 7.36 0.90 -4.43
CA ARG A 230 7.86 0.29 -5.67
C ARG A 230 9.38 0.29 -5.74
N TRP A 231 10.01 1.42 -5.39
CA TRP A 231 11.39 1.67 -5.78
C TRP A 231 12.36 1.74 -4.61
N LEU A 232 11.93 2.22 -3.45
CA LEU A 232 12.84 2.60 -2.38
C LEU A 232 12.64 1.84 -1.07
N CYS A 233 11.44 1.28 -0.81
CA CYS A 233 11.13 0.68 0.48
C CYS A 233 11.99 -0.56 0.78
N PRO A 234 12.90 -0.53 1.77
CA PRO A 234 13.76 -1.65 2.12
C PRO A 234 12.97 -2.84 2.69
N TYR A 235 11.91 -2.57 3.46
CA TYR A 235 10.98 -3.62 3.91
C TYR A 235 10.26 -4.29 2.74
N GLY A 236 10.06 -3.54 1.65
CA GLY A 236 9.52 -4.07 0.42
C GLY A 236 10.42 -5.12 -0.23
N GLY A 237 11.73 -5.03 -0.03
CA GLY A 237 12.71 -6.03 -0.42
C GLY A 237 12.61 -7.26 0.50
N THR A 238 12.91 -7.08 1.80
CA THR A 238 12.98 -8.18 2.77
C THR A 238 11.68 -8.97 2.88
N PHE A 239 10.55 -8.31 3.17
CA PHE A 239 9.25 -9.00 3.26
C PHE A 239 8.78 -9.55 1.90
N GLY A 240 9.22 -8.93 0.81
CA GLY A 240 8.89 -9.40 -0.52
C GLY A 240 9.50 -10.76 -0.85
N ILE A 241 10.69 -11.08 -0.38
CA ILE A 241 11.31 -12.40 -0.55
C ILE A 241 10.39 -13.48 0.05
N LEU A 242 9.81 -13.19 1.21
CA LEU A 242 8.92 -14.10 1.91
C LEU A 242 7.58 -14.33 1.20
N ASN A 243 7.21 -13.49 0.21
CA ASN A 243 6.05 -13.77 -0.64
C ASN A 243 6.18 -15.11 -1.39
N LYS A 244 7.40 -15.54 -1.69
CA LYS A 244 7.63 -16.81 -2.38
C LYS A 244 7.28 -18.03 -1.51
N VAL A 245 7.47 -17.88 -0.21
CA VAL A 245 7.22 -18.93 0.79
C VAL A 245 5.80 -18.82 1.36
N GLY A 246 5.27 -17.60 1.45
CA GLY A 246 3.97 -17.29 2.06
C GLY A 246 2.81 -18.09 1.47
N LEU A 247 1.87 -18.45 2.34
CA LEU A 247 0.70 -19.28 2.01
C LEU A 247 -0.27 -18.59 1.07
N TYR A 248 -0.32 -17.24 1.07
CA TYR A 248 -1.19 -16.45 0.21
C TYR A 248 -0.57 -16.18 -1.15
N LYS A 249 -1.31 -16.51 -2.19
CA LYS A 249 -0.94 -16.25 -3.59
C LYS A 249 -2.16 -15.70 -4.35
N ILE A 250 -1.93 -14.98 -5.44
CA ILE A 250 -2.98 -14.67 -6.39
C ILE A 250 -2.87 -15.70 -7.50
N LYS A 251 -3.88 -16.54 -7.63
CA LYS A 251 -3.99 -17.52 -8.73
C LYS A 251 -4.89 -16.99 -9.82
N ALA A 252 -4.60 -17.41 -11.02
CA ALA A 252 -5.36 -17.09 -12.21
C ALA A 252 -5.88 -18.34 -12.89
N ASP A 253 -7.11 -18.25 -13.36
CA ASP A 253 -7.70 -19.17 -14.32
C ASP A 253 -7.38 -18.63 -15.73
N ARG A 254 -6.47 -19.33 -16.43
CA ARG A 254 -6.00 -18.89 -17.75
C ARG A 254 -7.11 -18.98 -18.81
N GLU A 255 -7.98 -19.96 -18.70
CA GLU A 255 -9.07 -20.21 -19.66
C GLU A 255 -10.09 -19.07 -19.64
N LYS A 256 -10.30 -18.46 -18.44
CA LYS A 256 -11.17 -17.30 -18.27
C LYS A 256 -10.52 -15.98 -18.65
N CYS A 257 -9.20 -15.94 -18.81
CA CYS A 257 -8.48 -14.69 -19.05
C CYS A 257 -8.68 -14.24 -20.50
N ILE A 258 -9.31 -13.07 -20.67
CA ILE A 258 -9.54 -12.45 -22.00
C ILE A 258 -8.45 -11.44 -22.39
N SER A 259 -7.31 -11.42 -21.69
CA SER A 259 -6.16 -10.55 -21.98
C SER A 259 -6.45 -9.05 -22.07
N CYS A 260 -7.48 -8.55 -21.36
CA CYS A 260 -7.95 -7.16 -21.43
C CYS A 260 -7.06 -6.12 -20.70
N GLU A 261 -5.97 -6.53 -20.04
CA GLU A 261 -4.99 -5.68 -19.32
C GLU A 261 -5.53 -4.82 -18.16
N LYS A 262 -6.79 -4.93 -17.79
CA LYS A 262 -7.33 -4.17 -16.64
C LYS A 262 -6.58 -4.45 -15.33
N CYS A 263 -6.12 -5.67 -15.14
CA CYS A 263 -5.29 -6.03 -13.98
C CYS A 263 -3.94 -5.29 -13.98
N ASN A 264 -3.30 -5.06 -15.16
CA ASN A 264 -2.09 -4.25 -15.29
C ASN A 264 -2.38 -2.78 -14.95
N LYS A 265 -3.43 -2.22 -15.56
CA LYS A 265 -3.88 -0.84 -15.29
C LYS A 265 -4.30 -0.64 -13.84
N GLY A 266 -4.92 -1.66 -13.23
CA GLY A 266 -5.33 -1.67 -11.82
C GLY A 266 -4.18 -1.82 -10.82
N CYS A 267 -3.00 -2.28 -11.23
CA CYS A 267 -1.90 -2.55 -10.32
C CYS A 267 -1.09 -1.29 -10.00
N ASP A 268 -1.25 -0.73 -8.79
CA ASP A 268 -0.50 0.45 -8.35
C ASP A 268 1.00 0.17 -8.16
N MET A 269 1.39 -1.11 -7.99
CA MET A 269 2.79 -1.52 -7.93
C MET A 269 3.46 -1.62 -9.31
N GLY A 270 2.69 -1.45 -10.40
CA GLY A 270 3.19 -1.55 -11.77
C GLY A 270 3.62 -2.97 -12.18
N ILE A 271 3.07 -4.00 -11.54
CA ILE A 271 3.35 -5.39 -11.88
C ILE A 271 2.62 -5.70 -13.20
N PRO A 272 3.29 -6.28 -14.20
CA PRO A 272 2.63 -6.78 -15.42
C PRO A 272 1.87 -8.07 -15.11
N VAL A 273 0.72 -7.91 -14.46
CA VAL A 273 -0.09 -9.02 -13.93
C VAL A 273 -0.52 -9.97 -15.02
N ARG A 274 -0.92 -9.45 -16.20
CA ARG A 274 -1.33 -10.26 -17.35
C ARG A 274 -0.23 -11.24 -17.76
N ASP A 275 1.00 -10.78 -17.88
CA ASP A 275 2.12 -11.61 -18.31
C ASP A 275 2.37 -12.75 -17.31
N PHE A 276 2.21 -12.50 -16.01
CA PHE A 276 2.28 -13.54 -14.99
C PHE A 276 1.09 -14.52 -15.04
N VAL A 277 -0.08 -14.04 -15.40
CA VAL A 277 -1.26 -14.91 -15.62
C VAL A 277 -1.02 -15.83 -16.79
N GLU A 278 -0.62 -15.30 -17.92
CA GLU A 278 -0.40 -16.05 -19.16
C GLU A 278 0.76 -17.05 -19.04
N THR A 279 1.86 -16.65 -18.43
CA THR A 279 3.07 -17.49 -18.32
C THR A 279 3.01 -18.49 -17.17
N LYS A 280 2.56 -18.06 -15.98
CA LYS A 280 2.68 -18.83 -14.72
C LYS A 280 1.33 -19.25 -14.11
N GLY A 281 0.21 -18.70 -14.57
CA GLY A 281 -1.11 -18.91 -13.96
C GLY A 281 -1.22 -18.43 -12.51
N GLN A 282 -0.26 -17.63 -12.05
CA GLN A 282 -0.25 -17.04 -10.71
C GLN A 282 0.64 -15.80 -10.64
N VAL A 283 0.27 -14.87 -9.78
CA VAL A 283 1.09 -13.69 -9.46
C VAL A 283 1.78 -13.93 -8.12
N ASN A 284 3.02 -14.37 -8.18
CA ASN A 284 3.85 -14.61 -7.01
C ASN A 284 5.18 -13.87 -7.17
N VAL A 285 5.15 -12.57 -6.98
CA VAL A 285 6.32 -11.69 -7.14
C VAL A 285 6.63 -10.98 -5.83
N VAL A 286 7.92 -10.70 -5.63
CA VAL A 286 8.46 -9.95 -4.48
C VAL A 286 7.74 -8.62 -4.28
N ASP A 287 7.37 -7.96 -5.36
CA ASP A 287 6.77 -6.62 -5.35
C ASP A 287 5.29 -6.61 -5.00
N CYS A 288 4.61 -7.75 -5.01
CA CYS A 288 3.18 -7.81 -4.73
C CYS A 288 2.88 -7.52 -3.25
N VAL A 289 2.20 -6.42 -2.99
CA VAL A 289 1.72 -6.06 -1.64
C VAL A 289 0.41 -6.74 -1.25
N GLY A 290 -0.20 -7.52 -2.14
CA GLY A 290 -1.45 -8.24 -1.88
C GLY A 290 -2.67 -7.35 -1.66
N CYS A 291 -2.71 -6.16 -2.26
CA CYS A 291 -3.83 -5.22 -2.10
C CYS A 291 -5.14 -5.70 -2.73
N GLY A 292 -5.08 -6.68 -3.64
CA GLY A 292 -6.25 -7.30 -4.26
C GLY A 292 -6.91 -6.52 -5.40
N ARG A 293 -6.39 -5.34 -5.77
CA ARG A 293 -7.00 -4.53 -6.84
C ARG A 293 -7.07 -5.26 -8.19
N CYS A 294 -6.04 -6.02 -8.56
CA CYS A 294 -6.09 -6.83 -9.78
C CYS A 294 -7.20 -7.89 -9.76
N VAL A 295 -7.53 -8.41 -8.57
CA VAL A 295 -8.64 -9.35 -8.39
C VAL A 295 -9.98 -8.63 -8.53
N THR A 296 -10.14 -7.47 -7.88
CA THR A 296 -11.39 -6.72 -7.87
C THR A 296 -11.69 -5.96 -9.18
N THR A 297 -10.68 -5.74 -10.02
CA THR A 297 -10.85 -5.09 -11.34
C THR A 297 -10.95 -6.07 -12.50
N CYS A 298 -10.83 -7.37 -12.23
CA CYS A 298 -10.95 -8.39 -13.29
C CYS A 298 -12.42 -8.59 -13.67
N PRO A 299 -12.84 -8.25 -14.89
CA PRO A 299 -14.24 -8.31 -15.30
C PRO A 299 -14.78 -9.74 -15.40
N VAL A 300 -13.90 -10.71 -15.66
CA VAL A 300 -14.25 -12.12 -15.83
C VAL A 300 -13.89 -12.98 -14.61
N ASN A 301 -13.55 -12.35 -13.48
CA ASN A 301 -13.15 -13.04 -12.24
C ASN A 301 -12.09 -14.13 -12.44
N ALA A 302 -11.20 -13.95 -13.43
CA ALA A 302 -10.10 -14.88 -13.70
C ALA A 302 -9.04 -14.89 -12.59
N LEU A 303 -8.98 -13.85 -11.76
CA LEU A 303 -8.01 -13.71 -10.66
C LEU A 303 -8.68 -13.94 -9.32
N ARG A 304 -8.05 -14.74 -8.46
CA ARG A 304 -8.53 -15.00 -7.08
C ARG A 304 -7.40 -15.06 -6.07
N PHE A 305 -7.71 -14.74 -4.83
CA PHE A 305 -6.82 -15.07 -3.72
C PHE A 305 -6.88 -16.58 -3.48
N TYR A 306 -5.71 -17.16 -3.32
CA TYR A 306 -5.58 -18.56 -2.99
C TYR A 306 -4.75 -18.72 -1.71
N ASP A 307 -5.32 -19.41 -0.74
CA ASP A 307 -4.61 -19.87 0.45
C ASP A 307 -4.34 -21.36 0.29
N VAL A 308 -3.08 -21.79 0.54
CA VAL A 308 -2.71 -23.20 0.46
C VAL A 308 -3.55 -24.06 1.42
N ARG A 309 -4.04 -23.46 2.50
CA ARG A 309 -4.93 -24.12 3.46
C ARG A 309 -6.27 -24.55 2.86
N ASP A 310 -6.73 -23.87 1.80
CA ASP A 310 -7.96 -24.23 1.10
C ASP A 310 -7.88 -25.65 0.50
N ARG A 311 -6.67 -26.14 0.23
CA ARG A 311 -6.44 -27.51 -0.22
C ARG A 311 -6.83 -28.56 0.84
N PHE A 312 -6.70 -28.21 2.11
CA PHE A 312 -6.99 -29.11 3.23
C PHE A 312 -8.44 -28.97 3.74
N ARG A 313 -9.07 -27.83 3.51
CA ARG A 313 -10.42 -27.51 4.03
C ARG A 313 -11.56 -27.99 3.15
N LYS A 314 -11.31 -28.53 1.95
CA LYS A 314 -12.37 -28.83 0.96
C LYS A 314 -13.37 -27.66 0.79
N ILE A 315 -12.90 -26.43 0.97
CA ILE A 315 -13.74 -25.25 0.73
C ILE A 315 -14.08 -25.26 -0.76
N PRO A 316 -15.37 -25.29 -1.14
CA PRO A 316 -15.74 -25.18 -2.54
C PRO A 316 -15.09 -23.89 -3.08
N PRO A 317 -14.73 -23.86 -4.37
CA PRO A 317 -14.30 -22.62 -4.99
C PRO A 317 -15.36 -21.56 -4.65
N PRO A 318 -14.94 -20.31 -4.33
CA PRO A 318 -15.92 -19.28 -4.01
C PRO A 318 -16.98 -19.30 -5.08
N GLU A 319 -18.24 -19.45 -4.63
CA GLU A 319 -19.39 -19.38 -5.53
C GLU A 319 -19.20 -18.21 -6.48
N LYS A 320 -19.72 -18.31 -7.69
CA LYS A 320 -19.65 -17.30 -8.76
C LYS A 320 -20.25 -15.94 -8.39
N GLY A 321 -20.26 -15.59 -7.15
CA GLY A 321 -20.52 -14.28 -6.58
C GLY A 321 -19.31 -13.37 -6.74
N GLY A 322 -18.84 -13.20 -7.96
CA GLY A 322 -18.15 -11.98 -8.33
C GLY A 322 -19.15 -10.84 -8.19
N LEU A 323 -18.69 -9.68 -7.77
CA LEU A 323 -19.40 -8.41 -7.60
C LEU A 323 -20.26 -7.96 -8.81
N LEU A 324 -20.59 -8.84 -9.69
CA LEU A 324 -21.23 -8.61 -10.97
C LEU A 324 -22.31 -9.67 -11.15
N ASP A 325 -23.55 -9.24 -11.22
CA ASP A 325 -24.68 -10.11 -11.55
C ASP A 325 -24.50 -10.66 -12.98
N ASP A 326 -24.81 -11.96 -13.16
CA ASP A 326 -24.56 -12.70 -14.41
C ASP A 326 -25.34 -12.15 -15.63
N GLU A 327 -26.33 -11.27 -15.42
CA GLU A 327 -27.22 -10.73 -16.47
C GLU A 327 -26.58 -9.68 -17.39
N GLU A 328 -25.37 -9.18 -17.09
CA GLU A 328 -24.71 -8.14 -17.90
C GLU A 328 -23.43 -8.63 -18.61
N LEU A 329 -23.22 -9.91 -18.72
CA LEU A 329 -22.06 -10.48 -19.38
C LEU A 329 -22.39 -10.78 -20.87
N ASP A 330 -21.45 -10.46 -21.79
CA ASP A 330 -21.54 -10.88 -23.17
C ASP A 330 -21.25 -12.39 -23.32
N GLU A 331 -21.32 -12.91 -24.54
CA GLU A 331 -21.04 -14.33 -24.86
C GLU A 331 -19.63 -14.78 -24.44
N LYS A 332 -18.70 -13.84 -24.15
CA LYS A 332 -17.36 -14.08 -23.63
C LYS A 332 -17.24 -13.81 -22.12
N GLY A 333 -18.36 -13.55 -21.44
CA GLY A 333 -18.40 -13.28 -20.03
C GLY A 333 -17.89 -11.87 -19.64
N VAL A 334 -17.98 -10.88 -20.53
CA VAL A 334 -17.50 -9.51 -20.30
C VAL A 334 -18.67 -8.55 -20.15
N ARG A 335 -18.66 -7.73 -19.09
CA ARG A 335 -19.61 -6.61 -18.95
C ARG A 335 -19.26 -5.46 -19.88
N ILE A 336 -19.97 -5.33 -21.00
CA ILE A 336 -19.73 -4.27 -21.96
C ILE A 336 -20.32 -2.93 -21.50
N LYS A 337 -21.50 -2.92 -20.88
CA LYS A 337 -22.22 -1.67 -20.53
C LYS A 337 -21.63 -0.89 -19.36
N ALA A 338 -21.12 -1.55 -18.32
CA ALA A 338 -20.45 -0.87 -17.22
C ALA A 338 -19.05 -0.34 -17.60
N PHE A 339 -18.49 -0.85 -18.68
CA PHE A 339 -17.15 -0.56 -19.15
C PHE A 339 -17.03 0.76 -19.91
N ILE A 340 -18.07 1.12 -20.66
CA ILE A 340 -18.09 2.34 -21.47
C ILE A 340 -18.41 3.59 -20.61
N ALA A 341 -19.08 3.40 -19.47
CA ALA A 341 -19.43 4.50 -18.57
C ALA A 341 -18.28 4.96 -17.64
N GLU A 342 -17.18 4.19 -17.54
CA GLU A 342 -16.01 4.52 -16.72
C GLU A 342 -14.75 4.90 -17.52
N LEU A 343 -14.84 4.93 -18.86
CA LEU A 343 -13.85 5.49 -19.79
C LEU A 343 -14.10 6.97 -20.03
#